data_f2db3dbb91a165c3fb7a6f5406ee9848
#
_entry.id   f2db3dbb91a165c3fb7a6f5406ee9848
#
_cell.length_a   1.000
_cell.length_b   1.000
_cell.length_c   1.000
_cell.angle_alpha   90.00
_cell.angle_beta   90.00
_cell.angle_gamma   90.00
#
_symmetry.space_group_name_H-M   'P 1'
#
loop_
_entity.id
_entity.type
_entity.pdbx_description
1 polymer ?
#
loop_
_entity_poly.entity_id
_entity_poly.type
_entity_poly.pdbx_seq_one_letter_code
_entity_poly.pdbx_strand_id
1 'polypeptide(L)'
;RPQVDGYLEKIFVDEGAHVHKGQLLFQIDDRPYREQLQNAKASLLSAKANLEAARINVDKLTPLIQNNLISDVQVKTAKAAYDAAKANVAQAEAIVNNAQINVGYTNITAQADGYIGRIPYKIGSLVSRSSPEPLTVLSEIENVYAYFSLSENDFIQFKERFSGNTLEEKLKQMPPVELVLADNTVYAEKGKVEVAEGQFNKNMGTISFRATFPNANGLLRSGNTGKIRIPQTLNDAVIVPQEATYEIQDKIFVFVVADSDKVTSQPITVTGRSGNYYLVNHGVKPGDKIVYAGLDRLKDGVVIKPQAISMDSLLKVNPL
;
A
#
# COMPACT_ATOMS: atom_id res chain seq x y z
N ARG A 1 -17.54 4.73 -8.05
CA ARG A 1 -18.40 5.42 -9.04
C ARG A 1 -19.58 4.52 -9.43
N PRO A 2 -20.78 5.09 -9.73
CA PRO A 2 -21.91 4.29 -10.19
C PRO A 2 -21.59 3.64 -11.57
N GLN A 3 -22.17 2.48 -11.83
CA GLN A 3 -22.08 1.80 -13.11
C GLN A 3 -23.27 2.08 -14.01
N VAL A 4 -24.32 2.69 -13.47
CA VAL A 4 -25.55 3.12 -14.14
C VAL A 4 -25.91 4.53 -13.74
N ASP A 5 -26.65 5.22 -14.57
CA ASP A 5 -27.07 6.61 -14.35
C ASP A 5 -28.43 6.64 -13.67
N GLY A 6 -28.67 7.56 -12.77
CA GLY A 6 -29.97 7.69 -12.12
C GLY A 6 -29.94 8.55 -10.87
N TYR A 7 -31.08 8.69 -10.24
CA TYR A 7 -31.20 9.43 -8.97
C TYR A 7 -30.79 8.56 -7.79
N LEU A 8 -30.01 9.13 -6.87
CA LEU A 8 -29.63 8.46 -5.62
C LEU A 8 -30.86 8.37 -4.72
N GLU A 9 -31.37 7.16 -4.49
CA GLU A 9 -32.58 6.92 -3.72
C GLU A 9 -32.30 6.76 -2.23
N LYS A 10 -31.24 6.00 -1.90
CA LYS A 10 -30.88 5.71 -0.50
C LYS A 10 -29.36 5.69 -0.32
N ILE A 11 -28.94 6.09 0.88
CA ILE A 11 -27.58 6.00 1.41
C ILE A 11 -27.68 5.19 2.69
N PHE A 12 -26.94 4.09 2.77
CA PHE A 12 -26.98 3.13 3.88
C PHE A 12 -25.80 3.24 4.83
N VAL A 13 -24.88 4.17 4.56
CA VAL A 13 -23.62 4.34 5.31
C VAL A 13 -23.36 5.81 5.56
N ASP A 14 -22.64 6.09 6.64
CA ASP A 14 -22.20 7.45 6.99
C ASP A 14 -20.71 7.64 6.62
N GLU A 15 -20.31 8.90 6.50
CA GLU A 15 -18.90 9.28 6.31
C GLU A 15 -18.06 8.79 7.49
N GLY A 16 -16.92 8.17 7.22
CA GLY A 16 -16.04 7.61 8.25
C GLY A 16 -16.45 6.26 8.80
N ALA A 17 -17.60 5.70 8.39
CA ALA A 17 -18.04 4.38 8.84
C ALA A 17 -17.13 3.27 8.31
N HIS A 18 -16.90 2.24 9.14
CA HIS A 18 -16.27 0.99 8.69
C HIS A 18 -17.32 0.12 8.00
N VAL A 19 -16.95 -0.45 6.86
CA VAL A 19 -17.82 -1.32 6.06
C VAL A 19 -17.11 -2.60 5.68
N HIS A 20 -17.89 -3.65 5.46
CA HIS A 20 -17.39 -4.96 5.02
C HIS A 20 -17.64 -5.19 3.53
N LYS A 21 -16.79 -5.97 2.90
CA LYS A 21 -16.94 -6.37 1.50
C LYS A 21 -18.33 -6.96 1.25
N GLY A 22 -19.01 -6.47 0.22
CA GLY A 22 -20.39 -6.86 -0.14
C GLY A 22 -21.48 -6.08 0.60
N GLN A 23 -21.15 -5.27 1.60
CA GLN A 23 -22.13 -4.43 2.30
C GLN A 23 -22.74 -3.41 1.35
N LEU A 24 -24.07 -3.26 1.38
CA LEU A 24 -24.79 -2.27 0.57
C LEU A 24 -24.50 -0.85 1.07
N LEU A 25 -24.07 0.02 0.16
CA LEU A 25 -23.66 1.39 0.46
C LEU A 25 -24.67 2.40 -0.06
N PHE A 26 -25.07 2.27 -1.33
CA PHE A 26 -25.95 3.20 -2.02
C PHE A 26 -26.96 2.45 -2.87
N GLN A 27 -28.12 3.05 -3.04
CA GLN A 27 -29.15 2.58 -3.96
C GLN A 27 -29.53 3.71 -4.93
N ILE A 28 -29.46 3.42 -6.21
CA ILE A 28 -29.96 4.26 -7.31
C ILE A 28 -31.37 3.81 -7.64
N ASP A 29 -32.24 4.72 -8.08
CA ASP A 29 -33.61 4.41 -8.52
C ASP A 29 -33.57 3.30 -9.60
N ASP A 30 -34.06 2.14 -9.23
CA ASP A 30 -34.00 0.92 -10.05
C ASP A 30 -35.24 0.74 -10.94
N ARG A 31 -36.29 1.54 -10.78
CA ARG A 31 -37.55 1.41 -11.52
C ARG A 31 -37.36 1.39 -13.04
N PRO A 32 -36.60 2.30 -13.67
CA PRO A 32 -36.38 2.24 -15.11
C PRO A 32 -35.68 0.97 -15.56
N TYR A 33 -34.73 0.47 -14.78
CA TYR A 33 -33.96 -0.75 -15.07
C TYR A 33 -34.80 -2.01 -14.88
N ARG A 34 -35.68 -2.05 -13.89
CA ARG A 34 -36.64 -3.14 -13.70
C ARG A 34 -37.65 -3.23 -14.86
N GLU A 35 -38.13 -2.08 -15.35
CA GLU A 35 -39.00 -2.05 -16.53
C GLU A 35 -38.28 -2.55 -17.78
N GLN A 36 -37.04 -2.14 -18.00
CA GLN A 36 -36.22 -2.67 -19.09
C GLN A 36 -36.04 -4.19 -18.99
N LEU A 37 -35.78 -4.72 -17.80
CA LEU A 37 -35.67 -6.15 -17.55
C LEU A 37 -36.99 -6.89 -17.85
N GLN A 38 -38.11 -6.32 -17.42
CA GLN A 38 -39.43 -6.89 -17.68
C GLN A 38 -39.75 -6.97 -19.18
N ASN A 39 -39.44 -5.90 -19.93
CA ASN A 39 -39.59 -5.85 -21.39
C ASN A 39 -38.67 -6.87 -22.09
N ALA A 40 -37.42 -7.00 -21.62
CA ALA A 40 -36.51 -8.02 -22.14
C ALA A 40 -37.02 -9.45 -21.89
N LYS A 41 -37.57 -9.73 -20.71
CA LYS A 41 -38.17 -11.03 -20.36
C LYS A 41 -39.39 -11.34 -21.24
N ALA A 42 -40.24 -10.35 -21.52
CA ALA A 42 -41.38 -10.51 -22.40
C ALA A 42 -40.94 -10.85 -23.83
N SER A 43 -39.89 -10.18 -24.35
CA SER A 43 -39.30 -10.46 -25.64
C SER A 43 -38.70 -11.87 -25.70
N LEU A 44 -38.05 -12.33 -24.67
CA LEU A 44 -37.53 -13.70 -24.56
C LEU A 44 -38.64 -14.73 -24.60
N LEU A 45 -39.75 -14.48 -23.89
CA LEU A 45 -40.93 -15.37 -23.93
C LEU A 45 -41.49 -15.49 -25.35
N SER A 46 -41.60 -14.37 -26.06
CA SER A 46 -42.04 -14.38 -27.49
C SER A 46 -41.09 -15.16 -28.37
N ALA A 47 -39.77 -14.98 -28.21
CA ALA A 47 -38.77 -15.73 -28.95
C ALA A 47 -38.83 -17.24 -28.66
N LYS A 48 -39.05 -17.63 -27.40
CA LYS A 48 -39.24 -19.04 -27.01
C LYS A 48 -40.53 -19.65 -27.63
N ALA A 49 -41.62 -18.91 -27.69
CA ALA A 49 -42.85 -19.37 -28.36
C ALA A 49 -42.61 -19.58 -29.86
N ASN A 50 -41.89 -18.69 -30.54
CA ASN A 50 -41.53 -18.85 -31.96
C ASN A 50 -40.60 -20.04 -32.19
N LEU A 51 -39.65 -20.31 -31.30
CA LEU A 51 -38.80 -21.49 -31.36
C LEU A 51 -39.63 -22.78 -31.25
N GLU A 52 -40.55 -22.82 -30.31
CA GLU A 52 -41.42 -23.98 -30.12
C GLU A 52 -42.32 -24.22 -31.33
N ALA A 53 -42.88 -23.17 -31.96
CA ALA A 53 -43.63 -23.28 -33.18
C ALA A 53 -42.77 -23.83 -34.35
N ALA A 54 -41.51 -23.35 -34.48
CA ALA A 54 -40.58 -23.87 -35.47
C ALA A 54 -40.18 -25.35 -35.23
N ARG A 55 -40.01 -25.71 -33.93
CA ARG A 55 -39.75 -27.09 -33.52
C ARG A 55 -40.88 -28.03 -33.91
N ILE A 56 -42.12 -27.67 -33.56
CA ILE A 56 -43.32 -28.45 -33.92
C ILE A 56 -43.40 -28.64 -35.43
N ASN A 57 -43.03 -27.61 -36.23
CA ASN A 57 -43.04 -27.74 -37.68
C ASN A 57 -41.99 -28.75 -38.18
N VAL A 58 -40.79 -28.76 -37.64
CA VAL A 58 -39.75 -29.78 -37.95
C VAL A 58 -40.22 -31.17 -37.55
N ASP A 59 -40.77 -31.31 -36.32
CA ASP A 59 -41.27 -32.60 -35.80
C ASP A 59 -42.40 -33.15 -36.66
N LYS A 60 -43.28 -32.30 -37.17
CA LYS A 60 -44.36 -32.66 -38.09
C LYS A 60 -43.86 -33.14 -39.46
N LEU A 61 -42.83 -32.49 -40.02
CA LEU A 61 -42.32 -32.78 -41.35
C LEU A 61 -41.35 -33.96 -41.38
N THR A 62 -40.65 -34.25 -40.30
CA THR A 62 -39.63 -35.29 -40.23
C THR A 62 -40.16 -36.69 -40.54
N PRO A 63 -41.33 -37.18 -40.04
CA PRO A 63 -41.85 -38.49 -40.36
C PRO A 63 -42.39 -38.57 -41.84
N LEU A 64 -42.78 -37.44 -42.43
CA LEU A 64 -43.31 -37.42 -43.82
C LEU A 64 -42.23 -37.67 -44.88
N ILE A 65 -40.98 -37.24 -44.62
CA ILE A 65 -39.84 -37.52 -45.47
C ILE A 65 -39.44 -39.01 -45.40
N GLN A 66 -39.55 -39.62 -44.21
CA GLN A 66 -39.24 -41.04 -44.05
C GLN A 66 -40.19 -41.96 -44.92
N ASN A 67 -41.38 -41.45 -45.17
CA ASN A 67 -42.36 -42.13 -45.97
C ASN A 67 -42.38 -41.67 -47.49
N ASN A 68 -41.37 -40.87 -47.92
CA ASN A 68 -41.24 -40.29 -49.26
C ASN A 68 -42.43 -39.41 -49.67
N LEU A 69 -43.17 -38.82 -48.76
CA LEU A 69 -44.34 -37.98 -49.01
C LEU A 69 -44.05 -36.53 -49.31
N ILE A 70 -42.83 -36.04 -48.90
CA ILE A 70 -42.39 -34.65 -49.10
C ILE A 70 -40.92 -34.56 -49.52
N SER A 71 -40.55 -33.43 -50.11
CA SER A 71 -39.17 -33.16 -50.56
C SER A 71 -38.23 -32.93 -49.40
N ASP A 72 -36.98 -33.37 -49.50
CA ASP A 72 -35.85 -33.11 -48.60
C ASP A 72 -35.63 -31.62 -48.37
N VAL A 73 -35.92 -30.78 -49.39
CA VAL A 73 -35.80 -29.33 -49.32
C VAL A 73 -36.72 -28.73 -48.25
N GLN A 74 -37.95 -29.26 -48.12
CA GLN A 74 -38.92 -28.76 -47.14
C GLN A 74 -38.48 -28.98 -45.71
N VAL A 75 -37.90 -30.15 -45.41
CA VAL A 75 -37.36 -30.42 -44.07
C VAL A 75 -36.10 -29.59 -43.79
N LYS A 76 -35.22 -29.41 -44.80
CA LYS A 76 -34.05 -28.54 -44.67
C LYS A 76 -34.47 -27.10 -44.38
N THR A 77 -35.48 -26.57 -45.05
CA THR A 77 -36.01 -25.24 -44.81
C THR A 77 -36.63 -25.10 -43.43
N ALA A 78 -37.39 -26.10 -42.95
CA ALA A 78 -37.96 -26.10 -41.63
C ALA A 78 -36.85 -26.15 -40.53
N LYS A 79 -35.78 -26.95 -40.74
CA LYS A 79 -34.62 -26.97 -39.87
C LYS A 79 -33.89 -25.63 -39.81
N ALA A 80 -33.68 -25.00 -40.98
CA ALA A 80 -33.07 -23.67 -41.02
C ALA A 80 -33.90 -22.61 -40.26
N ALA A 81 -35.25 -22.68 -40.37
CA ALA A 81 -36.16 -21.83 -39.61
C ALA A 81 -36.07 -22.09 -38.10
N TYR A 82 -35.97 -23.36 -37.68
CA TYR A 82 -35.75 -23.74 -36.30
C TYR A 82 -34.42 -23.20 -35.74
N ASP A 83 -33.32 -23.38 -36.51
CA ASP A 83 -32.00 -22.89 -36.12
C ASP A 83 -31.97 -21.35 -36.01
N ALA A 84 -32.65 -20.66 -36.91
CA ALA A 84 -32.82 -19.21 -36.85
C ALA A 84 -33.62 -18.77 -35.61
N ALA A 85 -34.73 -19.48 -35.29
CA ALA A 85 -35.51 -19.20 -34.08
C ALA A 85 -34.71 -19.48 -32.78
N LYS A 86 -33.88 -20.53 -32.80
CA LYS A 86 -32.97 -20.85 -31.69
C LYS A 86 -31.93 -19.76 -31.49
N ALA A 87 -31.36 -19.20 -32.55
CA ALA A 87 -30.45 -18.08 -32.48
C ALA A 87 -31.13 -16.81 -31.89
N ASN A 88 -32.39 -16.56 -32.29
CA ASN A 88 -33.17 -15.44 -31.72
C ASN A 88 -33.42 -15.60 -30.22
N VAL A 89 -33.66 -16.81 -29.70
CA VAL A 89 -33.78 -17.08 -28.28
C VAL A 89 -32.45 -16.74 -27.57
N ALA A 90 -31.32 -17.20 -28.09
CA ALA A 90 -30.01 -16.91 -27.52
C ALA A 90 -29.73 -15.40 -27.49
N GLN A 91 -30.12 -14.68 -28.53
CA GLN A 91 -30.01 -13.21 -28.53
C GLN A 91 -30.90 -12.57 -27.46
N ALA A 92 -32.14 -12.99 -27.32
CA ALA A 92 -33.08 -12.47 -26.34
C ALA A 92 -32.62 -12.80 -24.91
N GLU A 93 -32.03 -13.97 -24.66
CA GLU A 93 -31.41 -14.33 -23.38
C GLU A 93 -30.23 -13.42 -23.03
N ALA A 94 -29.37 -13.07 -23.98
CA ALA A 94 -28.29 -12.13 -23.77
C ALA A 94 -28.81 -10.72 -23.39
N ILE A 95 -29.91 -10.27 -23.99
CA ILE A 95 -30.55 -8.98 -23.64
C ILE A 95 -31.11 -9.02 -22.21
N VAL A 96 -31.76 -10.12 -21.82
CA VAL A 96 -32.27 -10.30 -20.44
C VAL A 96 -31.10 -10.26 -19.44
N ASN A 97 -29.99 -10.95 -19.70
CA ASN A 97 -28.83 -10.96 -18.85
C ASN A 97 -28.22 -9.57 -18.68
N ASN A 98 -28.14 -8.80 -19.78
CA ASN A 98 -27.64 -7.42 -19.72
C ASN A 98 -28.55 -6.53 -18.88
N ALA A 99 -29.87 -6.61 -19.08
CA ALA A 99 -30.82 -5.86 -18.27
C ALA A 99 -30.77 -6.26 -16.78
N GLN A 100 -30.58 -7.54 -16.48
CA GLN A 100 -30.41 -8.04 -15.11
C GLN A 100 -29.14 -7.48 -14.44
N ILE A 101 -28.03 -7.40 -15.16
CA ILE A 101 -26.78 -6.79 -14.69
C ILE A 101 -27.00 -5.33 -14.37
N ASN A 102 -27.70 -4.59 -15.24
CA ASN A 102 -27.98 -3.16 -15.02
C ASN A 102 -28.84 -2.93 -13.78
N VAL A 103 -29.82 -3.80 -13.50
CA VAL A 103 -30.58 -3.78 -12.23
C VAL A 103 -29.62 -4.06 -11.06
N GLY A 104 -28.67 -4.97 -11.18
CA GLY A 104 -27.68 -5.23 -10.15
C GLY A 104 -26.82 -4.01 -9.85
N TYR A 105 -26.44 -3.24 -10.85
CA TYR A 105 -25.63 -2.03 -10.69
C TYR A 105 -26.34 -0.85 -10.01
N THR A 106 -27.66 -0.90 -9.85
CA THR A 106 -28.38 0.09 -9.04
C THR A 106 -28.10 -0.03 -7.54
N ASN A 107 -27.67 -1.22 -7.09
CA ASN A 107 -27.27 -1.49 -5.73
C ASN A 107 -25.74 -1.47 -5.66
N ILE A 108 -25.19 -0.43 -5.06
CA ILE A 108 -23.74 -0.22 -4.97
C ILE A 108 -23.24 -0.80 -3.65
N THR A 109 -22.39 -1.81 -3.73
CA THR A 109 -21.80 -2.52 -2.58
C THR A 109 -20.33 -2.23 -2.43
N ALA A 110 -19.80 -2.38 -1.21
CA ALA A 110 -18.38 -2.29 -0.92
C ALA A 110 -17.60 -3.41 -1.63
N GLN A 111 -16.50 -3.06 -2.29
CA GLN A 111 -15.66 -4.02 -3.00
C GLN A 111 -14.59 -4.67 -2.10
N ALA A 112 -14.27 -4.02 -0.97
CA ALA A 112 -13.32 -4.47 0.04
C ALA A 112 -13.80 -4.05 1.42
N ASP A 113 -13.16 -4.55 2.47
CA ASP A 113 -13.30 -4.02 3.83
C ASP A 113 -12.58 -2.68 3.93
N GLY A 114 -13.10 -1.75 4.73
CA GLY A 114 -12.46 -0.45 4.87
C GLY A 114 -13.35 0.65 5.41
N TYR A 115 -12.90 1.88 5.29
CA TYR A 115 -13.59 3.05 5.77
C TYR A 115 -14.12 3.92 4.64
N ILE A 116 -15.35 4.38 4.80
CA ILE A 116 -16.03 5.29 3.87
C ILE A 116 -15.43 6.69 4.01
N GLY A 117 -15.03 7.27 2.89
CA GLY A 117 -14.62 8.67 2.82
C GLY A 117 -15.81 9.62 2.79
N ARG A 118 -15.56 10.83 2.27
CA ARG A 118 -16.60 11.85 2.09
C ARG A 118 -17.66 11.38 1.08
N ILE A 119 -18.92 11.75 1.32
CA ILE A 119 -20.08 11.50 0.45
C ILE A 119 -20.60 12.83 -0.09
N PRO A 120 -20.13 13.29 -1.27
CA PRO A 120 -20.51 14.61 -1.80
C PRO A 120 -21.96 14.69 -2.28
N TYR A 121 -22.55 13.56 -2.64
CA TYR A 121 -23.92 13.49 -3.15
C TYR A 121 -24.93 13.24 -2.04
N LYS A 122 -26.13 13.81 -2.20
CA LYS A 122 -27.27 13.63 -1.29
C LYS A 122 -28.35 12.80 -1.96
N ILE A 123 -29.29 12.27 -1.15
CA ILE A 123 -30.50 11.62 -1.67
C ILE A 123 -31.21 12.60 -2.62
N GLY A 124 -31.61 12.10 -3.78
CA GLY A 124 -32.20 12.89 -4.86
C GLY A 124 -31.21 13.51 -5.84
N SER A 125 -29.89 13.39 -5.61
CA SER A 125 -28.88 13.81 -6.59
C SER A 125 -28.89 12.90 -7.80
N LEU A 126 -28.77 13.47 -9.00
CA LEU A 126 -28.48 12.70 -10.22
C LEU A 126 -27.00 12.29 -10.22
N VAL A 127 -26.73 11.00 -10.36
CA VAL A 127 -25.39 10.43 -10.41
C VAL A 127 -25.22 9.65 -11.71
N SER A 128 -24.00 9.68 -12.26
CA SER A 128 -23.69 9.01 -13.50
C SER A 128 -22.26 8.46 -13.52
N ARG A 129 -21.94 7.61 -14.49
CA ARG A 129 -20.57 7.11 -14.73
C ARG A 129 -19.58 8.24 -14.99
N SER A 130 -20.02 9.32 -15.61
CA SER A 130 -19.23 10.50 -15.97
C SER A 130 -19.24 11.60 -14.93
N SER A 131 -19.88 11.38 -13.76
CA SER A 131 -19.87 12.37 -12.67
C SER A 131 -18.42 12.74 -12.30
N PRO A 132 -18.09 14.04 -12.13
CA PRO A 132 -16.73 14.50 -11.88
C PRO A 132 -16.16 13.91 -10.57
N GLU A 133 -16.98 13.84 -9.54
CA GLU A 133 -16.62 13.25 -8.24
C GLU A 133 -17.18 11.82 -8.10
N PRO A 134 -16.47 10.91 -7.37
CA PRO A 134 -17.02 9.60 -7.02
C PRO A 134 -18.13 9.75 -5.96
N LEU A 135 -19.00 8.74 -5.82
CA LEU A 135 -19.99 8.69 -4.74
C LEU A 135 -19.32 8.71 -3.36
N THR A 136 -18.24 8.00 -3.24
CA THR A 136 -17.33 8.00 -2.09
C THR A 136 -16.01 7.34 -2.49
N VAL A 137 -15.03 7.44 -1.61
CA VAL A 137 -13.77 6.69 -1.69
C VAL A 137 -13.75 5.69 -0.54
N LEU A 138 -13.63 4.42 -0.84
CA LEU A 138 -13.41 3.37 0.15
C LEU A 138 -11.91 3.20 0.35
N SER A 139 -11.45 3.41 1.57
CA SER A 139 -10.04 3.26 1.95
C SER A 139 -9.85 1.98 2.74
N GLU A 140 -9.16 1.02 2.15
CA GLU A 140 -8.62 -0.13 2.85
C GLU A 140 -7.41 0.33 3.67
N ILE A 141 -7.46 0.17 4.98
CA ILE A 141 -6.44 0.67 5.90
C ILE A 141 -5.84 -0.39 6.82
N GLU A 142 -6.12 -1.66 6.57
CA GLU A 142 -5.52 -2.77 7.32
C GLU A 142 -3.99 -2.77 7.18
N ASN A 143 -3.51 -2.47 5.98
CA ASN A 143 -2.10 -2.25 5.70
C ASN A 143 -1.93 -0.87 5.08
N VAL A 144 -0.98 -0.10 5.59
CA VAL A 144 -0.66 1.24 5.09
C VAL A 144 0.70 1.23 4.41
N TYR A 145 0.77 1.86 3.26
CA TYR A 145 2.00 2.03 2.50
C TYR A 145 2.63 3.39 2.80
N ALA A 146 3.85 3.36 3.31
CA ALA A 146 4.66 4.56 3.46
C ALA A 146 5.66 4.65 2.31
N TYR A 147 5.59 5.72 1.54
CA TYR A 147 6.55 6.01 0.47
C TYR A 147 7.63 6.93 1.01
N PHE A 148 8.89 6.57 0.80
CA PHE A 148 10.03 7.37 1.18
C PHE A 148 11.09 7.34 0.08
N SER A 149 11.94 8.34 0.03
CA SER A 149 12.94 8.46 -1.01
C SER A 149 14.35 8.42 -0.42
N LEU A 150 15.25 7.75 -1.11
CA LEU A 150 16.69 7.78 -0.82
C LEU A 150 17.39 8.60 -1.89
N SER A 151 18.41 9.37 -1.49
CA SER A 151 19.33 9.98 -2.43
C SER A 151 20.17 8.93 -3.16
N GLU A 152 20.76 9.30 -4.31
CA GLU A 152 21.64 8.38 -5.03
C GLU A 152 22.81 7.89 -4.15
N ASN A 153 23.35 8.77 -3.30
CA ASN A 153 24.42 8.45 -2.37
C ASN A 153 23.98 7.43 -1.31
N ASP A 154 22.81 7.64 -0.71
CA ASP A 154 22.25 6.70 0.28
C ASP A 154 21.91 5.36 -0.36
N PHE A 155 21.46 5.36 -1.61
CA PHE A 155 21.18 4.15 -2.35
C PHE A 155 22.46 3.35 -2.68
N ILE A 156 23.57 4.02 -3.02
CA ILE A 156 24.87 3.36 -3.21
C ILE A 156 25.31 2.71 -1.89
N GLN A 157 25.27 3.44 -0.78
CA GLN A 157 25.60 2.90 0.55
C GLN A 157 24.68 1.72 0.94
N PHE A 158 23.38 1.82 0.63
CA PHE A 158 22.45 0.71 0.81
C PHE A 158 22.89 -0.53 0.03
N LYS A 159 23.27 -0.37 -1.23
CA LYS A 159 23.73 -1.50 -2.07
C LYS A 159 25.01 -2.15 -1.57
N GLU A 160 25.94 -1.39 -1.00
CA GLU A 160 27.19 -1.90 -0.43
C GLU A 160 26.97 -2.63 0.90
N ARG A 161 26.00 -2.17 1.69
CA ARG A 161 25.71 -2.70 3.03
C ARG A 161 25.04 -4.06 3.03
N PHE A 162 24.10 -4.29 2.12
CA PHE A 162 23.34 -5.53 2.07
C PHE A 162 23.87 -6.47 1.00
N SER A 163 24.09 -7.74 1.38
CA SER A 163 24.57 -8.79 0.48
C SER A 163 23.47 -9.18 -0.51
N GLY A 164 23.85 -9.65 -1.70
CA GLY A 164 22.91 -10.10 -2.72
C GLY A 164 23.26 -9.56 -4.10
N ASN A 165 22.89 -10.30 -5.13
CA ASN A 165 23.16 -9.94 -6.52
C ASN A 165 22.05 -9.05 -7.10
N THR A 166 20.84 -9.14 -6.55
CA THR A 166 19.67 -8.36 -6.98
C THR A 166 19.20 -7.41 -5.89
N LEU A 167 18.48 -6.37 -6.30
CA LEU A 167 17.87 -5.43 -5.37
C LEU A 167 16.85 -6.11 -4.45
N GLU A 168 16.09 -7.07 -4.98
CA GLU A 168 15.10 -7.84 -4.21
C GLU A 168 15.74 -8.67 -3.10
N GLU A 169 16.89 -9.30 -3.39
CA GLU A 169 17.66 -10.05 -2.39
C GLU A 169 18.16 -9.14 -1.27
N LYS A 170 18.65 -7.95 -1.63
CA LYS A 170 19.10 -6.94 -0.66
C LYS A 170 17.96 -6.42 0.21
N LEU A 171 16.79 -6.15 -0.37
CA LEU A 171 15.60 -5.71 0.37
C LEU A 171 15.09 -6.77 1.36
N LYS A 172 15.20 -8.06 1.02
CA LYS A 172 14.83 -9.15 1.94
C LYS A 172 15.73 -9.21 3.19
N GLN A 173 16.97 -8.70 3.08
CA GLN A 173 17.90 -8.64 4.20
C GLN A 173 17.80 -7.36 5.04
N MET A 174 17.00 -6.38 4.58
CA MET A 174 16.75 -5.18 5.38
C MET A 174 16.06 -5.53 6.70
N PRO A 175 16.53 -4.96 7.80
CA PRO A 175 15.79 -5.06 9.05
C PRO A 175 14.43 -4.39 8.92
N PRO A 176 13.44 -4.80 9.73
CA PRO A 176 12.17 -4.09 9.80
C PRO A 176 12.38 -2.60 10.11
N VAL A 177 11.69 -1.75 9.35
CA VAL A 177 11.80 -0.30 9.48
C VAL A 177 10.79 0.25 10.49
N GLU A 178 11.12 1.37 11.09
CA GLU A 178 10.25 2.07 12.04
C GLU A 178 9.65 3.31 11.38
N LEU A 179 8.38 3.57 11.69
CA LEU A 179 7.70 4.79 11.27
C LEU A 179 7.64 5.78 12.44
N VAL A 180 8.24 6.93 12.25
CA VAL A 180 8.15 8.05 13.19
C VAL A 180 7.06 8.99 12.70
N LEU A 181 6.03 9.17 13.52
CA LEU A 181 4.87 10.00 13.21
C LEU A 181 5.21 11.51 13.25
N ALA A 182 4.28 12.34 12.83
CA ALA A 182 4.47 13.79 12.77
C ALA A 182 4.74 14.45 14.14
N ASP A 183 4.27 13.83 15.24
CA ASP A 183 4.50 14.23 16.63
C ASP A 183 5.84 13.72 17.21
N ASN A 184 6.69 13.09 16.39
CA ASN A 184 7.92 12.40 16.73
C ASN A 184 7.75 11.13 17.59
N THR A 185 6.55 10.62 17.78
CA THR A 185 6.35 9.30 18.38
C THR A 185 6.67 8.20 17.37
N VAL A 186 7.19 7.06 17.87
CA VAL A 186 7.47 5.89 17.05
C VAL A 186 6.21 5.03 16.99
N TYR A 187 5.79 4.71 15.79
CA TYR A 187 4.66 3.79 15.58
C TYR A 187 4.99 2.40 16.12
N ALA A 188 4.04 1.78 16.81
CA ALA A 188 4.29 0.52 17.53
C ALA A 188 4.64 -0.65 16.61
N GLU A 189 3.99 -0.71 15.44
CA GLU A 189 4.22 -1.77 14.47
C GLU A 189 5.39 -1.45 13.56
N LYS A 190 6.23 -2.45 13.29
CA LYS A 190 7.36 -2.31 12.36
C LYS A 190 6.93 -2.61 10.94
N GLY A 191 7.48 -1.86 10.00
CA GLY A 191 7.24 -2.02 8.59
C GLY A 191 8.31 -2.83 7.88
N LYS A 192 7.95 -3.34 6.71
CA LYS A 192 8.86 -4.05 5.81
C LYS A 192 8.95 -3.32 4.48
N VAL A 193 10.16 -3.11 4.00
CA VAL A 193 10.39 -2.56 2.66
C VAL A 193 10.24 -3.68 1.64
N GLU A 194 9.30 -3.55 0.72
CA GLU A 194 8.95 -4.59 -0.24
C GLU A 194 9.25 -4.20 -1.68
N VAL A 195 9.17 -2.91 -2.00
CA VAL A 195 9.27 -2.41 -3.37
C VAL A 195 10.18 -1.21 -3.42
N ALA A 196 11.02 -1.18 -4.45
CA ALA A 196 11.78 -0.02 -4.88
C ALA A 196 11.41 0.30 -6.33
N GLU A 197 11.35 1.57 -6.68
CA GLU A 197 11.22 1.97 -8.08
C GLU A 197 12.49 1.59 -8.86
N GLY A 198 12.31 1.19 -10.13
CA GLY A 198 13.42 0.81 -11.00
C GLY A 198 14.21 1.97 -11.59
N GLN A 199 13.78 3.22 -11.36
CA GLN A 199 14.36 4.42 -11.97
C GLN A 199 14.50 5.55 -10.94
N PHE A 200 15.57 6.33 -11.10
CA PHE A 200 15.76 7.56 -10.34
C PHE A 200 14.91 8.68 -10.92
N ASN A 201 14.34 9.48 -10.04
CA ASN A 201 13.75 10.76 -10.43
C ASN A 201 14.86 11.71 -10.85
N LYS A 202 14.92 12.02 -12.15
CA LYS A 202 15.99 12.85 -12.75
C LYS A 202 16.04 14.28 -12.22
N ASN A 203 14.93 14.80 -11.72
CA ASN A 203 14.85 16.17 -11.22
C ASN A 203 15.35 16.29 -9.78
N MET A 204 15.19 15.23 -8.97
CA MET A 204 15.52 15.22 -7.55
C MET A 204 16.73 14.35 -7.21
N GLY A 205 17.23 13.51 -8.12
CA GLY A 205 18.32 12.57 -7.84
C GLY A 205 17.96 11.55 -6.76
N THR A 206 16.69 11.18 -6.67
CA THR A 206 16.19 10.25 -5.63
C THR A 206 15.51 9.05 -6.25
N ILE A 207 15.50 7.95 -5.51
CA ILE A 207 14.74 6.75 -5.83
C ILE A 207 13.72 6.50 -4.72
N SER A 208 12.47 6.19 -5.10
CA SER A 208 11.39 5.96 -4.15
C SER A 208 11.32 4.50 -3.73
N PHE A 209 11.13 4.29 -2.44
CA PHE A 209 10.85 3.00 -1.82
C PHE A 209 9.46 3.00 -1.21
N ARG A 210 8.89 1.81 -1.02
CA ARG A 210 7.64 1.60 -0.33
C ARG A 210 7.85 0.64 0.83
N ALA A 211 7.36 1.01 2.01
CA ALA A 211 7.30 0.13 3.16
C ALA A 211 5.84 -0.12 3.55
N THR A 212 5.52 -1.37 3.88
CA THR A 212 4.18 -1.79 4.32
C THR A 212 4.17 -1.89 5.84
N PHE A 213 3.21 -1.22 6.46
CA PHE A 213 3.00 -1.25 7.92
C PHE A 213 1.62 -1.82 8.23
N PRO A 214 1.51 -2.81 9.14
CA PRO A 214 0.23 -3.24 9.68
C PRO A 214 -0.46 -2.08 10.40
N ASN A 215 -1.77 -1.95 10.26
CA ASN A 215 -2.54 -0.85 10.85
C ASN A 215 -3.88 -1.33 11.41
N ALA A 216 -3.86 -2.42 12.17
CA ALA A 216 -5.05 -3.06 12.72
C ALA A 216 -5.94 -2.11 13.53
N ASN A 217 -5.35 -1.12 14.21
CA ASN A 217 -6.08 -0.14 15.01
C ASN A 217 -6.57 1.07 14.19
N GLY A 218 -6.30 1.12 12.88
CA GLY A 218 -6.74 2.20 12.01
C GLY A 218 -6.20 3.60 12.37
N LEU A 219 -5.07 3.68 13.08
CA LEU A 219 -4.46 4.95 13.49
C LEU A 219 -3.91 5.73 12.29
N LEU A 220 -3.30 5.02 11.36
CA LEU A 220 -2.73 5.62 10.17
C LEU A 220 -3.81 5.81 9.10
N ARG A 221 -3.78 6.96 8.43
CA ARG A 221 -4.70 7.31 7.36
C ARG A 221 -3.92 7.75 6.11
N SER A 222 -4.53 7.57 4.95
CA SER A 222 -3.96 8.11 3.70
C SER A 222 -3.79 9.62 3.81
N GLY A 223 -2.60 10.12 3.41
CA GLY A 223 -2.23 11.55 3.54
C GLY A 223 -1.46 11.88 4.82
N ASN A 224 -1.31 10.96 5.77
CA ASN A 224 -0.38 11.17 6.88
C ASN A 224 1.06 11.32 6.36
N THR A 225 1.85 12.12 7.08
CA THR A 225 3.28 12.28 6.84
C THR A 225 4.09 11.80 8.05
N GLY A 226 5.34 11.37 7.81
CA GLY A 226 6.22 10.88 8.86
C GLY A 226 7.64 10.70 8.33
N LYS A 227 8.48 10.05 9.14
CA LYS A 227 9.85 9.70 8.79
C LYS A 227 10.04 8.20 8.92
N ILE A 228 10.72 7.59 7.95
CA ILE A 228 11.13 6.19 8.05
C ILE A 228 12.51 6.14 8.69
N ARG A 229 12.62 5.39 9.78
CA ARG A 229 13.88 5.08 10.43
C ARG A 229 14.31 3.67 10.04
N ILE A 230 15.47 3.57 9.41
CA ILE A 230 16.08 2.30 9.02
C ILE A 230 17.13 1.98 10.10
N PRO A 231 16.91 0.98 10.98
CA PRO A 231 17.88 0.62 12.00
C PRO A 231 19.14 0.07 11.35
N GLN A 232 20.28 0.44 11.91
CA GLN A 232 21.59 -0.03 11.46
C GLN A 232 22.31 -0.68 12.62
N THR A 233 22.80 -1.88 12.42
CA THR A 233 23.69 -2.53 13.39
C THR A 233 25.13 -2.32 12.92
N LEU A 234 25.93 -1.68 13.74
CA LEU A 234 27.36 -1.55 13.53
C LEU A 234 28.05 -2.49 14.50
N ASN A 235 28.71 -3.51 13.96
CA ASN A 235 29.52 -4.42 14.74
C ASN A 235 30.87 -3.75 15.05
N ASP A 236 31.39 -3.95 16.27
CA ASP A 236 32.69 -3.48 16.72
C ASP A 236 32.91 -1.95 16.69
N ALA A 237 31.84 -1.16 16.72
CA ALA A 237 31.96 0.29 16.82
C ALA A 237 32.30 0.71 18.26
N VAL A 238 33.33 1.53 18.41
CA VAL A 238 33.65 2.18 19.69
C VAL A 238 32.71 3.38 19.85
N ILE A 239 31.99 3.45 20.98
CA ILE A 239 31.12 4.57 21.31
C ILE A 239 31.83 5.57 22.20
N VAL A 240 31.72 6.85 21.85
CA VAL A 240 32.33 7.96 22.62
C VAL A 240 31.21 8.98 22.90
N PRO A 241 30.96 9.36 24.19
CA PRO A 241 30.00 10.42 24.49
C PRO A 241 30.41 11.74 23.82
N GLN A 242 29.47 12.45 23.21
CA GLN A 242 29.76 13.74 22.57
C GLN A 242 30.31 14.75 23.56
N GLU A 243 29.86 14.70 24.83
CA GLU A 243 30.36 15.54 25.93
C GLU A 243 31.83 15.28 26.27
N ALA A 244 32.37 14.10 25.89
CA ALA A 244 33.78 13.75 26.09
C ALA A 244 34.66 14.23 24.92
N THR A 245 34.12 14.99 23.97
CA THR A 245 34.82 15.42 22.76
C THR A 245 34.93 16.94 22.70
N TYR A 246 35.90 17.43 21.96
CA TYR A 246 36.03 18.82 21.61
C TYR A 246 36.51 18.95 20.15
N GLU A 247 36.20 20.07 19.53
CA GLU A 247 36.46 20.28 18.11
C GLU A 247 37.53 21.38 17.92
N ILE A 248 38.50 21.10 17.07
CA ILE A 248 39.50 22.06 16.61
C ILE A 248 39.62 21.92 15.09
N GLN A 249 39.39 23.00 14.34
CA GLN A 249 39.58 23.03 12.87
C GLN A 249 38.98 21.83 12.15
N ASP A 250 37.68 21.64 12.33
CA ASP A 250 36.88 20.56 11.68
C ASP A 250 37.31 19.12 12.07
N LYS A 251 38.13 18.94 13.09
CA LYS A 251 38.51 17.66 13.64
C LYS A 251 38.04 17.51 15.07
N ILE A 252 37.51 16.31 15.37
CA ILE A 252 37.02 15.97 16.70
C ILE A 252 38.13 15.24 17.45
N PHE A 253 38.34 15.68 18.69
CA PHE A 253 39.39 15.17 19.59
C PHE A 253 38.78 14.65 20.86
N VAL A 254 39.49 13.72 21.51
CA VAL A 254 39.26 13.27 22.88
C VAL A 254 40.56 13.37 23.67
N PHE A 255 40.45 13.53 24.98
CA PHE A 255 41.60 13.33 25.86
C PHE A 255 41.63 11.89 26.38
N VAL A 256 42.64 11.13 25.97
CA VAL A 256 42.90 9.78 26.45
C VAL A 256 43.82 9.86 27.67
N VAL A 257 43.48 9.12 28.73
CA VAL A 257 44.26 9.06 29.99
C VAL A 257 45.22 7.89 29.92
N ALA A 258 46.51 8.15 29.94
CA ALA A 258 47.56 7.14 30.02
C ALA A 258 47.73 6.58 31.48
N ASP A 259 48.46 5.48 31.63
CA ASP A 259 48.70 4.82 32.94
C ASP A 259 49.34 5.72 34.00
N SER A 260 49.97 6.83 33.60
CA SER A 260 50.56 7.84 34.46
C SER A 260 49.62 8.97 34.83
N ASP A 261 48.31 8.83 34.65
CA ASP A 261 47.29 9.89 34.79
C ASP A 261 47.57 11.13 33.92
N LYS A 262 48.37 10.99 32.90
CA LYS A 262 48.68 12.02 31.92
C LYS A 262 47.68 11.96 30.79
N VAL A 263 47.10 13.12 30.43
CA VAL A 263 46.14 13.19 29.32
C VAL A 263 46.86 13.51 28.01
N THR A 264 46.42 12.85 26.94
CA THR A 264 46.91 13.10 25.58
C THR A 264 45.74 13.40 24.66
N SER A 265 45.83 14.50 23.95
CA SER A 265 44.86 14.87 22.91
C SER A 265 45.00 13.95 21.72
N GLN A 266 43.91 13.24 21.35
CA GLN A 266 43.89 12.30 20.24
C GLN A 266 42.75 12.58 19.28
N PRO A 267 43.01 12.76 17.98
CA PRO A 267 41.98 12.93 16.99
C PRO A 267 41.19 11.61 16.80
N ILE A 268 39.88 11.72 16.67
CA ILE A 268 39.00 10.58 16.38
C ILE A 268 38.33 10.75 15.03
N THR A 269 38.09 9.63 14.36
CA THR A 269 37.31 9.60 13.11
C THR A 269 35.91 9.09 13.44
N VAL A 270 34.94 9.99 13.32
CA VAL A 270 33.52 9.68 13.56
C VAL A 270 32.91 9.13 12.27
N THR A 271 32.31 7.95 12.35
CA THR A 271 31.59 7.30 11.23
C THR A 271 30.08 7.48 11.31
N GLY A 272 29.57 7.87 12.48
CA GLY A 272 28.15 8.09 12.71
C GLY A 272 27.88 8.58 14.13
N ARG A 273 26.60 8.78 14.42
CA ARG A 273 26.14 9.13 15.78
C ARG A 273 24.86 8.37 16.12
N SER A 274 24.72 8.02 17.39
CA SER A 274 23.49 7.48 17.95
C SER A 274 23.19 8.21 19.26
N GLY A 275 22.04 8.85 19.36
CA GLY A 275 21.71 9.71 20.50
C GLY A 275 22.82 10.74 20.77
N ASN A 276 23.34 10.72 21.99
CA ASN A 276 24.43 11.60 22.47
C ASN A 276 25.82 11.00 22.28
N TYR A 277 25.98 9.95 21.46
CA TYR A 277 27.26 9.27 21.27
C TYR A 277 27.73 9.34 19.84
N TYR A 278 29.04 9.49 19.66
CA TYR A 278 29.72 9.27 18.40
C TYR A 278 30.10 7.81 18.25
N LEU A 279 29.95 7.30 17.04
CA LEU A 279 30.45 5.99 16.61
C LEU A 279 31.80 6.21 15.95
N VAL A 280 32.85 5.65 16.54
CA VAL A 280 34.24 5.92 16.18
C VAL A 280 34.90 4.65 15.66
N ASN A 281 35.62 4.75 14.54
CA ASN A 281 36.38 3.64 13.97
C ASN A 281 37.89 3.80 14.14
N HIS A 282 38.38 5.02 14.33
CA HIS A 282 39.82 5.29 14.53
C HIS A 282 40.03 6.37 15.60
N GLY A 283 41.13 6.25 16.36
CA GLY A 283 41.56 7.21 17.33
C GLY A 283 41.43 6.73 18.77
N VAL A 284 40.50 5.87 19.09
CA VAL A 284 40.34 5.22 20.40
C VAL A 284 40.10 3.74 20.26
N LYS A 285 40.47 2.96 21.26
CA LYS A 285 40.27 1.50 21.29
C LYS A 285 39.31 1.12 22.42
N PRO A 286 38.64 -0.02 22.33
CA PRO A 286 37.87 -0.54 23.46
C PRO A 286 38.74 -0.68 24.69
N GLY A 287 38.27 -0.10 25.81
CA GLY A 287 39.01 -0.11 27.10
C GLY A 287 39.84 1.14 27.37
N ASP A 288 40.04 2.00 26.39
CA ASP A 288 40.74 3.28 26.64
C ASP A 288 39.91 4.15 27.62
N LYS A 289 40.63 4.81 28.52
CA LYS A 289 40.04 5.76 29.47
C LYS A 289 40.06 7.15 28.84
N ILE A 290 38.89 7.75 28.69
CA ILE A 290 38.73 9.09 28.13
C ILE A 290 38.18 10.05 29.17
N VAL A 291 38.54 11.33 29.08
CA VAL A 291 38.02 12.36 29.97
C VAL A 291 36.62 12.73 29.50
N TYR A 292 35.63 12.60 30.40
CA TYR A 292 34.22 12.89 30.12
C TYR A 292 33.83 14.34 30.42
N ALA A 293 34.39 14.95 31.50
CA ALA A 293 34.04 16.29 31.90
C ALA A 293 35.29 17.10 32.31
N GLY A 294 35.19 18.43 32.20
CA GLY A 294 36.30 19.34 32.57
C GLY A 294 37.30 19.57 31.45
N LEU A 295 36.93 19.32 30.21
CA LEU A 295 37.76 19.42 29.01
C LEU A 295 38.36 20.82 28.80
N ASP A 296 37.61 21.87 29.12
CA ASP A 296 38.01 23.29 28.93
C ASP A 296 39.29 23.68 29.68
N ARG A 297 39.65 22.93 30.71
CA ARG A 297 40.82 23.21 31.56
C ARG A 297 42.03 22.36 31.20
N LEU A 298 41.89 21.45 30.25
CA LEU A 298 42.93 20.48 29.88
C LEU A 298 43.79 21.00 28.74
N LYS A 299 45.06 20.66 28.81
CA LYS A 299 45.99 20.78 27.70
C LYS A 299 46.70 19.44 27.51
N ASP A 300 47.21 19.21 26.35
CA ASP A 300 47.98 18.01 26.04
C ASP A 300 49.15 17.85 27.00
N GLY A 301 49.31 16.66 27.57
CA GLY A 301 50.41 16.34 28.49
C GLY A 301 50.19 16.69 29.96
N VAL A 302 49.07 17.25 30.35
CA VAL A 302 48.75 17.56 31.77
C VAL A 302 48.47 16.29 32.55
N VAL A 303 48.95 16.22 33.79
CA VAL A 303 48.64 15.16 34.76
C VAL A 303 47.36 15.52 35.50
N ILE A 304 46.42 14.63 35.57
CA ILE A 304 45.11 14.81 36.21
C ILE A 304 44.93 13.85 37.40
N LYS A 305 43.94 14.12 38.23
CA LYS A 305 43.46 13.16 39.23
C LYS A 305 42.08 12.66 38.79
N PRO A 306 42.02 11.54 38.07
CA PRO A 306 40.78 11.09 37.48
C PRO A 306 39.79 10.55 38.53
N GLN A 307 38.51 10.87 38.33
CA GLN A 307 37.41 10.22 39.04
C GLN A 307 36.69 9.32 38.03
N ALA A 308 36.77 8.01 38.20
CA ALA A 308 36.25 7.05 37.26
C ALA A 308 34.72 7.01 37.25
N ILE A 309 34.12 7.08 36.07
CA ILE A 309 32.70 6.85 35.79
C ILE A 309 32.64 5.69 34.79
N SER A 310 31.78 4.70 35.06
CA SER A 310 31.61 3.60 34.12
C SER A 310 30.72 4.01 32.93
N MET A 311 31.04 3.51 31.74
CA MET A 311 30.23 3.72 30.55
C MET A 311 28.81 3.21 30.73
N ASP A 312 28.62 2.09 31.43
CA ASP A 312 27.29 1.52 31.73
C ASP A 312 26.42 2.49 32.55
N SER A 313 27.05 3.30 33.43
CA SER A 313 26.32 4.32 34.19
C SER A 313 25.85 5.46 33.27
N LEU A 314 26.67 5.86 32.30
CA LEU A 314 26.32 6.90 31.34
C LEU A 314 25.21 6.41 30.40
N LEU A 315 25.27 5.17 29.93
CA LEU A 315 24.26 4.56 29.08
C LEU A 315 22.89 4.38 29.75
N LYS A 316 22.86 4.24 31.08
CA LYS A 316 21.60 4.21 31.87
C LYS A 316 20.93 5.57 31.94
N VAL A 317 21.70 6.65 31.98
CA VAL A 317 21.18 8.02 32.01
C VAL A 317 20.83 8.53 30.63
N ASN A 318 21.68 8.25 29.65
CA ASN A 318 21.53 8.66 28.26
C ASN A 318 21.66 7.40 27.40
N PRO A 319 20.55 6.69 27.07
CA PRO A 319 20.61 5.51 26.19
C PRO A 319 20.97 5.88 24.76
N LEU A 320 21.49 4.90 24.03
CA LEU A 320 21.92 5.00 22.62
C LEU A 320 20.78 5.30 21.64
#